data_d279ebe90b87ec0faaf0b706911a4263
#
_entry.id   d279ebe90b87ec0faaf0b706911a4263
#
_cell.length_a   1.000
_cell.length_b   1.000
_cell.length_c   1.000
_cell.angle_alpha   90.00
_cell.angle_beta   90.00
_cell.angle_gamma   90.00
#
_symmetry.space_group_name_H-M   'P 1'
#
loop_
_entity.id
_entity.type
_entity.pdbx_description
1 polymer ?
#
loop_
_entity_poly.entity_id
_entity_poly.type
_entity_poly.pdbx_seq_one_letter_code
_entity_poly.pdbx_strand_id
1 'polypeptide(L)'
;MNDDTSRQRAAQQAARDWTMMLDSQRGIVDTAQTRQVGIPMKAVRHRLESGQWRRLHQGVYATFTGDIPREAKLWAALKRAGEGGMLSHETAAELHGLTDRPGQTVHITVSHRRRPMQRGPIRGIVIHRSDVSRPQPLPEWLLPRTRVEDTVLDLVAAAATFDDAYAWVSRAVAERLVTVPMLRAALADRTRMRWRAWLTDALADAEDGVQFPLERRYARDVERAHGLPKAQRQVRSTIGRRTHYKDNLYEKYGICVEIDGPTYHRAERVQKDKDRDNRNLATAGIQTYRFGPVNVTERACESAAMVAESLRRNGWKGQPRPCRRPGCTVGRA
;
A
#
# COMPACT_ATOMS: atom_id res chain seq x y z
N MET A 1 48.75 9.49 37.54
CA MET A 1 47.63 10.43 37.68
C MET A 1 46.80 10.60 36.36
N ASN A 2 47.39 10.43 35.16
CA ASN A 2 46.69 10.58 33.86
C ASN A 2 45.81 9.39 33.47
N ASP A 3 46.12 8.17 33.93
CA ASP A 3 45.42 6.93 33.49
C ASP A 3 44.01 6.83 34.10
N ASP A 4 43.84 7.23 35.35
CA ASP A 4 42.55 7.19 36.07
C ASP A 4 41.54 8.20 35.50
N THR A 5 42.00 9.39 35.15
CA THR A 5 41.17 10.43 34.53
C THR A 5 40.71 10.02 33.13
N SER A 6 41.55 9.32 32.36
CA SER A 6 41.22 8.80 31.03
C SER A 6 40.17 7.68 31.11
N ARG A 7 40.31 6.74 32.05
CA ARG A 7 39.33 5.67 32.31
C ARG A 7 37.98 6.23 32.74
N GLN A 8 38.00 7.25 33.60
CA GLN A 8 36.76 7.88 34.09
C GLN A 8 36.02 8.63 32.99
N ARG A 9 36.73 9.33 32.08
CA ARG A 9 36.13 9.94 30.87
C ARG A 9 35.56 8.92 29.91
N ALA A 10 36.27 7.81 29.66
CA ALA A 10 35.78 6.73 28.82
C ALA A 10 34.51 6.07 29.38
N ALA A 11 34.44 5.83 30.68
CA ALA A 11 33.25 5.30 31.35
C ALA A 11 32.05 6.27 31.27
N GLN A 12 32.28 7.56 31.46
CA GLN A 12 31.24 8.58 31.31
C GLN A 12 30.73 8.66 29.86
N GLN A 13 31.63 8.59 28.89
CA GLN A 13 31.24 8.60 27.49
C GLN A 13 30.40 7.34 27.13
N ALA A 14 30.84 6.16 27.55
CA ALA A 14 30.08 4.91 27.35
C ALA A 14 28.69 4.95 28.01
N ALA A 15 28.58 5.56 29.18
CA ALA A 15 27.27 5.74 29.84
C ALA A 15 26.34 6.70 29.06
N ARG A 16 26.90 7.78 28.50
CA ARG A 16 26.14 8.71 27.64
C ARG A 16 25.66 8.04 26.36
N ASP A 17 26.56 7.31 25.68
CA ASP A 17 26.25 6.59 24.43
C ASP A 17 25.18 5.52 24.66
N TRP A 18 25.25 4.84 25.81
CA TRP A 18 24.19 3.89 26.23
C TRP A 18 22.85 4.57 26.42
N THR A 19 22.81 5.71 27.10
CA THR A 19 21.56 6.46 27.33
C THR A 19 20.98 6.96 26.00
N MET A 20 21.78 7.55 25.13
CA MET A 20 21.35 8.01 23.82
C MET A 20 20.82 6.86 22.97
N MET A 21 21.47 5.70 23.00
CA MET A 21 21.02 4.51 22.29
C MET A 21 19.65 4.00 22.84
N LEU A 22 19.51 3.98 24.17
CA LEU A 22 18.23 3.60 24.79
C LEU A 22 17.10 4.54 24.36
N ASP A 23 17.34 5.84 24.41
CA ASP A 23 16.35 6.85 24.04
C ASP A 23 15.94 6.72 22.57
N SER A 24 16.92 6.56 21.67
CA SER A 24 16.66 6.40 20.23
C SER A 24 15.88 5.13 19.91
N GLN A 25 16.10 4.05 20.67
CA GLN A 25 15.44 2.75 20.49
C GLN A 25 14.26 2.54 21.44
N ARG A 26 13.77 3.60 22.07
CA ARG A 26 12.63 3.55 23.02
C ARG A 26 12.81 2.51 24.13
N GLY A 27 14.02 2.45 24.67
CA GLY A 27 14.36 1.52 25.76
C GLY A 27 14.50 0.05 25.33
N ILE A 28 14.62 -0.25 24.03
CA ILE A 28 14.76 -1.61 23.51
C ILE A 28 16.24 -1.90 23.24
N VAL A 29 16.71 -3.04 23.75
CA VAL A 29 18.09 -3.50 23.54
C VAL A 29 18.12 -4.99 23.16
N ASP A 30 19.18 -5.38 22.46
CA ASP A 30 19.47 -6.78 22.21
C ASP A 30 20.69 -7.28 23.01
N THR A 31 20.88 -8.60 23.00
CA THR A 31 22.00 -9.24 23.70
C THR A 31 23.38 -8.76 23.19
N ALA A 32 23.51 -8.40 21.93
CA ALA A 32 24.78 -7.91 21.38
C ALA A 32 25.11 -6.54 21.97
N GLN A 33 24.15 -5.64 22.02
CA GLN A 33 24.28 -4.30 22.60
C GLN A 33 24.60 -4.36 24.11
N THR A 34 23.93 -5.25 24.86
CA THR A 34 24.25 -5.41 26.30
C THR A 34 25.70 -5.87 26.52
N ARG A 35 26.22 -6.76 25.68
CA ARG A 35 27.62 -7.19 25.74
C ARG A 35 28.58 -6.07 25.36
N GLN A 36 28.25 -5.31 24.33
CA GLN A 36 29.09 -4.19 23.86
C GLN A 36 29.33 -3.13 24.92
N VAL A 37 28.34 -2.89 25.78
CA VAL A 37 28.47 -1.94 26.91
C VAL A 37 28.91 -2.63 28.20
N GLY A 38 29.35 -3.88 28.15
CA GLY A 38 29.91 -4.60 29.30
C GLY A 38 28.87 -5.10 30.31
N ILE A 39 27.58 -5.18 29.95
CA ILE A 39 26.55 -5.75 30.85
C ILE A 39 26.60 -7.28 30.74
N PRO A 40 27.01 -8.00 31.78
CA PRO A 40 27.11 -9.46 31.72
C PRO A 40 25.74 -10.09 31.74
N MET A 41 25.61 -11.27 31.12
CA MET A 41 24.32 -12.01 31.04
C MET A 41 23.72 -12.34 32.41
N LYS A 42 24.56 -12.48 33.45
CA LYS A 42 24.07 -12.64 34.84
C LYS A 42 23.28 -11.42 35.29
N ALA A 43 23.75 -10.21 34.98
CA ALA A 43 23.06 -8.97 35.30
C ALA A 43 21.78 -8.79 34.48
N VAL A 44 21.79 -9.19 33.20
CA VAL A 44 20.56 -9.21 32.37
C VAL A 44 19.52 -10.14 32.98
N ARG A 45 19.92 -11.37 33.39
CA ARG A 45 19.03 -12.34 34.00
C ARG A 45 18.43 -11.81 35.32
N HIS A 46 19.25 -11.22 36.18
CA HIS A 46 18.80 -10.62 37.43
C HIS A 46 17.74 -9.52 37.20
N ARG A 47 17.98 -8.62 36.20
CA ARG A 47 16.99 -7.58 35.86
C ARG A 47 15.69 -8.13 35.29
N LEU A 48 15.72 -9.26 34.58
CA LEU A 48 14.54 -9.95 34.13
C LEU A 48 13.78 -10.62 35.27
N GLU A 49 14.48 -11.27 36.19
CA GLU A 49 13.92 -11.97 37.37
C GLU A 49 13.32 -10.96 38.35
N SER A 50 13.97 -9.81 38.57
CA SER A 50 13.48 -8.72 39.39
C SER A 50 12.36 -7.87 38.77
N GLY A 51 11.98 -8.16 37.54
CA GLY A 51 10.94 -7.44 36.83
C GLY A 51 11.33 -6.03 36.34
N GLN A 52 12.59 -5.61 36.51
CA GLN A 52 13.08 -4.33 35.99
C GLN A 52 13.13 -4.30 34.48
N TRP A 53 13.45 -5.45 33.86
CA TRP A 53 13.45 -5.64 32.40
C TRP A 53 12.41 -6.68 32.00
N ARG A 54 11.94 -6.58 30.74
CA ARG A 54 11.02 -7.56 30.16
C ARG A 54 11.60 -8.16 28.89
N ARG A 55 11.49 -9.47 28.73
CA ARG A 55 11.84 -10.14 27.47
C ARG A 55 10.68 -9.99 26.48
N LEU A 56 10.93 -9.34 25.35
CA LEU A 56 9.94 -9.21 24.28
C LEU A 56 10.08 -10.31 23.23
N HIS A 57 11.32 -10.60 22.86
CA HIS A 57 11.69 -11.72 21.99
C HIS A 57 12.95 -12.39 22.53
N GLN A 58 13.32 -13.52 21.96
CA GLN A 58 14.59 -14.17 22.30
C GLN A 58 15.77 -13.22 22.04
N GLY A 59 16.53 -12.89 23.07
CA GLY A 59 17.66 -11.98 22.99
C GLY A 59 17.33 -10.51 22.83
N VAL A 60 16.04 -10.11 23.00
CA VAL A 60 15.58 -8.73 22.90
C VAL A 60 14.78 -8.36 24.16
N TYR A 61 15.15 -7.24 24.76
CA TYR A 61 14.64 -6.81 26.05
C TYR A 61 14.14 -5.37 26.02
N ALA A 62 13.06 -5.10 26.76
CA ALA A 62 12.69 -3.75 27.17
C ALA A 62 13.34 -3.44 28.52
N THR A 63 13.99 -2.29 28.64
CA THR A 63 14.69 -1.86 29.86
C THR A 63 13.78 -1.10 30.82
N PHE A 64 12.48 -1.16 30.62
CA PHE A 64 11.44 -0.48 31.40
C PHE A 64 10.27 -1.42 31.67
N THR A 65 9.42 -1.01 32.61
CA THR A 65 8.16 -1.66 32.98
C THR A 65 6.96 -0.89 32.39
N GLY A 66 5.78 -1.48 32.44
CA GLY A 66 4.57 -0.88 31.90
C GLY A 66 4.25 -1.31 30.47
N ASP A 67 3.34 -0.59 29.81
CA ASP A 67 2.91 -0.88 28.45
C ASP A 67 4.03 -0.67 27.44
N ILE A 68 4.08 -1.55 26.44
CA ILE A 68 5.07 -1.43 25.36
C ILE A 68 4.46 -0.58 24.23
N PRO A 69 4.95 0.67 24.02
CA PRO A 69 4.47 1.52 22.94
C PRO A 69 4.69 0.89 21.56
N ARG A 70 3.92 1.33 20.56
CA ARG A 70 4.02 0.82 19.18
C ARG A 70 5.45 0.91 18.65
N GLU A 71 6.10 2.05 18.82
CA GLU A 71 7.46 2.28 18.34
C GLU A 71 8.48 1.33 18.99
N ALA A 72 8.35 1.07 20.30
CA ALA A 72 9.17 0.09 20.99
C ALA A 72 8.94 -1.34 20.47
N LYS A 73 7.69 -1.70 20.13
CA LYS A 73 7.39 -3.00 19.46
C LYS A 73 8.09 -3.10 18.11
N LEU A 74 8.14 -2.02 17.32
CA LEU A 74 8.83 -1.99 16.03
C LEU A 74 10.34 -2.15 16.20
N TRP A 75 10.95 -1.44 17.16
CA TRP A 75 12.37 -1.63 17.51
C TRP A 75 12.67 -3.06 17.96
N ALA A 76 11.82 -3.63 18.81
CA ALA A 76 12.01 -5.01 19.25
C ALA A 76 11.94 -6.01 18.09
N ALA A 77 11.04 -5.80 17.15
CA ALA A 77 10.93 -6.63 15.96
C ALA A 77 12.17 -6.51 15.05
N LEU A 78 12.68 -5.27 14.83
CA LEU A 78 13.93 -5.04 14.08
C LEU A 78 15.13 -5.71 14.74
N LYS A 79 15.31 -5.56 16.06
CA LYS A 79 16.35 -6.23 16.83
C LYS A 79 16.24 -7.75 16.73
N ARG A 80 15.02 -8.28 16.70
CA ARG A 80 14.77 -9.71 16.54
C ARG A 80 15.07 -10.21 15.12
N ALA A 81 14.81 -9.41 14.11
CA ALA A 81 15.18 -9.69 12.71
C ALA A 81 16.68 -9.59 12.50
N GLY A 82 17.34 -8.77 13.30
CA GLY A 82 18.78 -8.55 13.35
C GLY A 82 19.23 -7.44 12.39
N GLU A 83 20.56 -7.23 12.32
CA GLU A 83 21.18 -6.11 11.59
C GLU A 83 20.80 -6.07 10.10
N GLY A 84 20.58 -4.89 9.51
CA GLY A 84 20.16 -4.69 8.12
C GLY A 84 18.70 -5.06 7.86
N GLY A 85 17.91 -5.40 8.88
CA GLY A 85 16.47 -5.49 8.77
C GLY A 85 15.84 -4.10 8.65
N MET A 86 14.84 -3.96 7.80
CA MET A 86 14.06 -2.72 7.63
C MET A 86 12.58 -3.02 7.63
N LEU A 87 11.78 -2.16 8.27
CA LEU A 87 10.33 -2.25 8.24
C LEU A 87 9.84 -2.10 6.81
N SER A 88 8.82 -2.87 6.42
CA SER A 88 8.34 -2.95 5.03
C SER A 88 6.82 -3.18 4.98
N HIS A 89 6.26 -3.26 3.79
CA HIS A 89 4.84 -3.54 3.55
C HIS A 89 3.94 -2.62 4.40
N GLU A 90 2.90 -3.17 5.07
CA GLU A 90 1.94 -2.41 5.87
C GLU A 90 2.60 -1.65 7.02
N THR A 91 3.68 -2.19 7.60
CA THR A 91 4.39 -1.49 8.69
C THR A 91 5.16 -0.27 8.20
N ALA A 92 5.79 -0.33 7.04
CA ALA A 92 6.41 0.85 6.43
C ALA A 92 5.34 1.82 5.91
N ALA A 93 4.22 1.33 5.39
CA ALA A 93 3.07 2.14 4.98
C ALA A 93 2.51 2.99 6.11
N GLU A 94 2.38 2.41 7.33
CA GLU A 94 2.03 3.13 8.56
C GLU A 94 2.99 4.31 8.81
N LEU A 95 4.30 4.06 8.74
CA LEU A 95 5.33 5.07 9.01
C LEU A 95 5.50 6.12 7.90
N HIS A 96 5.02 5.83 6.70
CA HIS A 96 4.96 6.77 5.58
C HIS A 96 3.65 7.55 5.49
N GLY A 97 2.68 7.27 6.38
CA GLY A 97 1.36 7.89 6.34
C GLY A 97 0.45 7.35 5.23
N LEU A 98 0.82 6.23 4.61
CA LEU A 98 -0.03 5.55 3.61
C LEU A 98 -1.26 4.87 4.24
N THR A 99 -1.26 4.65 5.55
CA THR A 99 -2.41 4.11 6.29
C THR A 99 -2.43 4.66 7.70
N ASP A 100 -3.62 4.98 8.20
CA ASP A 100 -3.84 5.44 9.58
C ASP A 100 -4.08 4.27 10.54
N ARG A 101 -4.12 3.03 10.03
CA ARG A 101 -4.41 1.84 10.82
C ARG A 101 -3.15 1.00 11.00
N PRO A 102 -2.53 1.02 12.18
CA PRO A 102 -1.38 0.16 12.45
C PRO A 102 -1.80 -1.32 12.42
N GLY A 103 -1.07 -2.10 11.63
CA GLY A 103 -1.26 -3.55 11.59
C GLY A 103 -0.84 -4.21 12.91
N GLN A 104 -1.45 -5.33 13.26
CA GLN A 104 -1.02 -6.13 14.41
C GLN A 104 0.30 -6.86 14.15
N THR A 105 0.53 -7.23 12.92
CA THR A 105 1.75 -7.92 12.46
C THR A 105 2.80 -6.88 12.02
N VAL A 106 4.05 -7.12 12.41
CA VAL A 106 5.18 -6.29 11.99
C VAL A 106 5.86 -6.96 10.79
N HIS A 107 5.92 -6.25 9.68
CA HIS A 107 6.55 -6.71 8.45
C HIS A 107 7.96 -6.15 8.34
N ILE A 108 8.94 -7.03 8.12
CA ILE A 108 10.35 -6.68 8.01
C ILE A 108 10.93 -7.32 6.76
N THR A 109 11.66 -6.55 5.98
CA THR A 109 12.43 -7.06 4.84
C THR A 109 13.92 -7.15 5.21
N VAL A 110 14.52 -8.27 4.85
CA VAL A 110 15.96 -8.54 4.97
C VAL A 110 16.50 -9.00 3.61
N SER A 111 17.80 -8.78 3.37
CA SER A 111 18.45 -9.27 2.14
C SER A 111 18.42 -10.81 2.05
N HIS A 112 18.29 -11.36 0.83
CA HIS A 112 18.40 -12.79 0.56
C HIS A 112 19.76 -13.38 0.95
N ARG A 113 20.83 -12.59 0.87
CA ARG A 113 22.20 -13.00 1.20
C ARG A 113 22.40 -13.26 2.68
N ARG A 114 21.45 -12.86 3.50
CA ARG A 114 21.52 -12.97 4.94
C ARG A 114 21.09 -14.35 5.42
N ARG A 115 21.89 -14.97 6.28
CA ARG A 115 21.49 -16.18 6.98
C ARG A 115 20.40 -15.83 7.98
N PRO A 116 19.29 -16.59 8.06
CA PRO A 116 18.28 -16.35 9.07
C PRO A 116 18.90 -16.52 10.46
N MET A 117 18.71 -15.52 11.32
CA MET A 117 19.16 -15.61 12.73
C MET A 117 18.42 -16.72 13.50
N GLN A 118 17.28 -17.13 12.99
CA GLN A 118 16.49 -18.22 13.58
C GLN A 118 15.72 -18.97 12.50
N ARG A 119 15.62 -20.29 12.67
CA ARG A 119 14.70 -21.13 11.88
C ARG A 119 13.31 -21.09 12.53
N GLY A 120 12.28 -20.77 11.73
CA GLY A 120 10.88 -20.81 12.12
C GLY A 120 10.21 -19.44 12.28
N PRO A 121 8.88 -19.45 12.39
CA PRO A 121 8.07 -18.24 12.49
C PRO A 121 8.29 -17.51 13.83
N ILE A 122 8.23 -16.18 13.81
CA ILE A 122 8.28 -15.34 15.01
C ILE A 122 6.88 -14.77 15.21
N ARG A 123 6.29 -15.00 16.38
CA ARG A 123 4.93 -14.53 16.67
C ARG A 123 4.83 -13.01 16.47
N GLY A 124 3.88 -12.58 15.65
CA GLY A 124 3.61 -11.17 15.37
C GLY A 124 4.62 -10.49 14.43
N ILE A 125 5.55 -11.23 13.81
CA ILE A 125 6.54 -10.70 12.85
C ILE A 125 6.54 -11.58 11.60
N VAL A 126 6.47 -10.92 10.43
CA VAL A 126 6.66 -11.54 9.12
C VAL A 126 7.96 -11.05 8.54
N ILE A 127 8.85 -11.99 8.18
CA ILE A 127 10.14 -11.70 7.55
C ILE A 127 10.02 -11.93 6.05
N HIS A 128 10.15 -10.87 5.27
CA HIS A 128 10.27 -10.90 3.83
C HIS A 128 11.74 -10.92 3.42
N ARG A 129 12.02 -11.45 2.24
CA ARG A 129 13.36 -11.47 1.66
C ARG A 129 13.35 -10.75 0.32
N SER A 130 14.21 -9.73 0.19
CA SER A 130 14.33 -8.95 -1.03
C SER A 130 15.72 -8.30 -1.09
N ASP A 131 16.35 -8.34 -2.26
CA ASP A 131 17.57 -7.58 -2.54
C ASP A 131 17.27 -6.33 -3.40
N VAL A 132 16.01 -6.15 -3.80
CA VAL A 132 15.57 -5.01 -4.63
C VAL A 132 14.88 -3.90 -3.83
N SER A 133 14.31 -4.22 -2.66
CA SER A 133 13.72 -3.21 -1.76
C SER A 133 14.83 -2.46 -1.04
N ARG A 134 14.88 -1.15 -1.21
CA ARG A 134 15.97 -0.29 -0.73
C ARG A 134 15.58 0.41 0.58
N PRO A 135 16.55 0.66 1.48
CA PRO A 135 16.30 1.44 2.68
C PRO A 135 16.01 2.90 2.35
N GLN A 136 15.06 3.49 3.06
CA GLN A 136 14.87 4.93 3.10
C GLN A 136 16.12 5.57 3.72
N PRO A 137 16.73 6.60 3.10
CA PRO A 137 17.81 7.36 3.73
C PRO A 137 17.25 8.10 4.95
N LEU A 138 17.59 7.64 6.14
CA LEU A 138 17.11 8.16 7.42
C LEU A 138 18.27 8.25 8.42
N PRO A 139 18.22 9.21 9.35
CA PRO A 139 19.10 9.19 10.51
C PRO A 139 18.97 7.90 11.33
N GLU A 140 20.05 7.43 11.94
CA GLU A 140 20.13 6.16 12.65
C GLU A 140 19.16 6.03 13.84
N TRP A 141 18.72 7.15 14.39
CA TRP A 141 17.73 7.16 15.49
C TRP A 141 16.29 6.98 15.03
N LEU A 142 16.05 6.98 13.72
CA LEU A 142 14.73 6.68 13.17
C LEU A 142 14.63 5.20 12.79
N LEU A 143 13.41 4.69 12.88
CA LEU A 143 13.09 3.31 12.50
C LEU A 143 13.46 3.06 11.03
N PRO A 144 14.42 2.15 10.75
CA PRO A 144 14.80 1.81 9.39
C PRO A 144 13.64 1.15 8.66
N ARG A 145 13.35 1.66 7.46
CA ARG A 145 12.24 1.20 6.63
C ARG A 145 12.56 1.26 5.15
N THR A 146 11.80 0.56 4.35
CA THR A 146 11.90 0.62 2.88
C THR A 146 11.50 2.02 2.38
N ARG A 147 12.06 2.45 1.24
CA ARG A 147 11.63 3.68 0.56
C ARG A 147 10.15 3.62 0.26
N VAL A 148 9.51 4.79 0.11
CA VAL A 148 8.05 4.87 -0.14
C VAL A 148 7.69 4.11 -1.40
N GLU A 149 8.42 4.32 -2.50
CA GLU A 149 8.19 3.63 -3.78
C GLU A 149 8.37 2.11 -3.65
N ASP A 150 9.38 1.65 -2.92
CA ASP A 150 9.60 0.23 -2.67
C ASP A 150 8.50 -0.36 -1.78
N THR A 151 8.03 0.39 -0.77
CA THR A 151 6.90 0.02 0.09
C THR A 151 5.63 -0.17 -0.73
N VAL A 152 5.31 0.77 -1.62
CA VAL A 152 4.14 0.69 -2.51
C VAL A 152 4.23 -0.55 -3.40
N LEU A 153 5.39 -0.81 -4.01
CA LEU A 153 5.57 -1.99 -4.87
C LEU A 153 5.51 -3.30 -4.09
N ASP A 154 6.00 -3.34 -2.85
CA ASP A 154 5.88 -4.52 -1.97
C ASP A 154 4.40 -4.80 -1.63
N LEU A 155 3.62 -3.76 -1.34
CA LEU A 155 2.18 -3.87 -1.09
C LEU A 155 1.40 -4.29 -2.33
N VAL A 156 1.73 -3.74 -3.50
CA VAL A 156 1.16 -4.17 -4.79
C VAL A 156 1.44 -5.65 -5.06
N ALA A 157 2.66 -6.10 -4.83
CA ALA A 157 3.04 -7.50 -5.02
C ALA A 157 2.30 -8.45 -4.07
N ALA A 158 2.08 -8.02 -2.83
CA ALA A 158 1.39 -8.78 -1.78
C ALA A 158 -0.14 -8.73 -1.89
N ALA A 159 -0.70 -7.78 -2.65
CA ALA A 159 -2.13 -7.57 -2.77
C ALA A 159 -2.86 -8.82 -3.27
N ALA A 160 -3.91 -9.23 -2.57
CA ALA A 160 -4.71 -10.39 -2.92
C ALA A 160 -5.55 -10.12 -4.19
N THR A 161 -6.08 -8.91 -4.30
CA THR A 161 -6.93 -8.47 -5.40
C THR A 161 -6.27 -7.35 -6.20
N PHE A 162 -6.77 -7.17 -7.42
CA PHE A 162 -6.36 -6.04 -8.26
C PHE A 162 -6.75 -4.69 -7.63
N ASP A 163 -7.93 -4.63 -7.01
CA ASP A 163 -8.43 -3.41 -6.38
C ASP A 163 -7.54 -2.96 -5.22
N ASP A 164 -7.05 -3.91 -4.41
CA ASP A 164 -6.09 -3.61 -3.35
C ASP A 164 -4.76 -3.08 -3.92
N ALA A 165 -4.24 -3.72 -4.98
CA ALA A 165 -3.02 -3.29 -5.64
C ALA A 165 -3.14 -1.86 -6.20
N TYR A 166 -4.25 -1.58 -6.87
CA TYR A 166 -4.55 -0.27 -7.42
C TYR A 166 -4.73 0.79 -6.31
N ALA A 167 -5.38 0.44 -5.21
CA ALA A 167 -5.62 1.34 -4.08
C ALA A 167 -4.32 1.87 -3.48
N TRP A 168 -3.31 1.02 -3.32
CA TRP A 168 -2.01 1.43 -2.81
C TRP A 168 -1.30 2.44 -3.70
N VAL A 169 -1.27 2.18 -5.02
CA VAL A 169 -0.64 3.10 -6.00
C VAL A 169 -1.37 4.42 -6.04
N SER A 170 -2.71 4.38 -6.18
CA SER A 170 -3.55 5.58 -6.29
C SER A 170 -3.42 6.47 -5.06
N ARG A 171 -3.44 5.86 -3.86
CA ARG A 171 -3.26 6.60 -2.61
C ARG A 171 -1.90 7.26 -2.52
N ALA A 172 -0.82 6.52 -2.80
CA ALA A 172 0.53 7.04 -2.71
C ALA A 172 0.77 8.24 -3.65
N VAL A 173 0.19 8.21 -4.85
CA VAL A 173 0.27 9.30 -5.82
C VAL A 173 -0.64 10.47 -5.43
N ALA A 174 -1.88 10.22 -5.02
CA ALA A 174 -2.84 11.25 -4.61
C ALA A 174 -2.35 12.05 -3.39
N GLU A 175 -1.71 11.38 -2.44
CA GLU A 175 -1.12 12.00 -1.24
C GLU A 175 0.29 12.59 -1.51
N ARG A 176 0.76 12.52 -2.77
CA ARG A 176 2.07 13.04 -3.22
C ARG A 176 3.27 12.46 -2.47
N LEU A 177 3.14 11.26 -1.97
CA LEU A 177 4.22 10.54 -1.30
C LEU A 177 5.22 9.93 -2.28
N VAL A 178 4.75 9.61 -3.50
CA VAL A 178 5.58 9.16 -4.62
C VAL A 178 5.17 9.85 -5.91
N THR A 179 6.10 9.91 -6.86
CA THR A 179 5.84 10.33 -8.23
C THR A 179 5.85 9.14 -9.18
N VAL A 180 5.22 9.28 -10.35
CA VAL A 180 5.22 8.25 -11.39
C VAL A 180 6.64 7.85 -11.82
N PRO A 181 7.59 8.79 -12.05
CA PRO A 181 8.98 8.43 -12.33
C PRO A 181 9.66 7.61 -11.22
N MET A 182 9.41 7.90 -9.93
CA MET A 182 9.95 7.13 -8.81
C MET A 182 9.44 5.69 -8.84
N LEU A 183 8.13 5.49 -9.00
CA LEU A 183 7.54 4.15 -9.11
C LEU A 183 8.06 3.38 -10.31
N ARG A 184 8.24 4.04 -11.47
CA ARG A 184 8.79 3.42 -12.67
C ARG A 184 10.24 2.98 -12.46
N ALA A 185 11.08 3.83 -11.89
CA ALA A 185 12.47 3.51 -11.59
C ALA A 185 12.57 2.31 -10.63
N ALA A 186 11.76 2.28 -9.57
CA ALA A 186 11.74 1.16 -8.64
C ALA A 186 11.16 -0.13 -9.28
N LEU A 187 10.19 0.00 -10.20
CA LEU A 187 9.61 -1.14 -10.92
C LEU A 187 10.59 -1.78 -11.92
N ALA A 188 11.52 -1.00 -12.46
CA ALA A 188 12.53 -1.51 -13.40
C ALA A 188 13.38 -2.64 -12.78
N ASP A 189 13.72 -2.52 -11.51
CA ASP A 189 14.54 -3.51 -10.78
C ASP A 189 13.74 -4.79 -10.40
N ARG A 190 12.40 -4.80 -10.57
CA ARG A 190 11.50 -5.88 -10.16
C ARG A 190 11.02 -6.68 -11.37
N THR A 191 11.81 -7.65 -11.82
CA THR A 191 11.51 -8.44 -13.02
C THR A 191 10.30 -9.37 -12.86
N ARG A 192 10.09 -9.90 -11.65
CA ARG A 192 9.00 -10.83 -11.31
C ARG A 192 8.17 -10.25 -10.17
N MET A 193 7.00 -9.70 -10.50
CA MET A 193 6.08 -9.13 -9.52
C MET A 193 4.64 -9.35 -10.01
N ARG A 194 3.76 -9.73 -9.09
CA ARG A 194 2.31 -9.77 -9.35
C ARG A 194 1.86 -8.38 -9.79
N TRP A 195 0.92 -8.29 -10.71
CA TRP A 195 0.39 -7.04 -11.26
C TRP A 195 1.38 -6.17 -12.04
N ARG A 196 2.62 -6.65 -12.30
CA ARG A 196 3.66 -5.88 -12.97
C ARG A 196 3.22 -5.33 -14.34
N ALA A 197 2.64 -6.17 -15.21
CA ALA A 197 2.23 -5.76 -16.55
C ALA A 197 1.21 -4.62 -16.48
N TRP A 198 0.19 -4.78 -15.63
CA TRP A 198 -0.78 -3.71 -15.40
C TRP A 198 -0.14 -2.42 -14.90
N LEU A 199 0.73 -2.51 -13.88
CA LEU A 199 1.37 -1.33 -13.30
C LEU A 199 2.27 -0.62 -14.32
N THR A 200 2.98 -1.36 -15.17
CA THR A 200 3.80 -0.80 -16.25
C THR A 200 2.94 0.04 -17.20
N ASP A 201 1.80 -0.52 -17.64
CA ASP A 201 0.88 0.19 -18.53
C ASP A 201 0.27 1.42 -17.83
N ALA A 202 -0.13 1.28 -16.54
CA ALA A 202 -0.72 2.37 -15.78
C ALA A 202 0.25 3.54 -15.57
N LEU A 203 1.52 3.25 -15.28
CA LEU A 203 2.55 4.28 -15.12
C LEU A 203 2.93 4.95 -16.43
N ALA A 204 2.90 4.23 -17.57
CA ALA A 204 3.12 4.82 -18.89
C ALA A 204 2.01 5.82 -19.24
N ASP A 205 0.76 5.45 -19.00
CA ASP A 205 -0.39 6.33 -19.26
C ASP A 205 -0.40 7.58 -18.36
N ALA A 206 0.10 7.47 -17.13
CA ALA A 206 0.13 8.60 -16.18
C ALA A 206 1.17 9.68 -16.53
N GLU A 207 2.24 9.36 -17.26
CA GLU A 207 3.21 10.35 -17.77
C GLU A 207 2.64 11.25 -18.86
N ASP A 208 1.68 10.76 -19.64
CA ASP A 208 0.99 11.55 -20.67
C ASP A 208 -0.02 12.57 -20.09
N GLY A 209 0.02 12.83 -18.77
CA GLY A 209 -0.82 13.81 -18.09
C GLY A 209 -2.26 13.33 -17.84
N VAL A 210 -2.53 12.06 -18.03
CA VAL A 210 -3.84 11.45 -17.80
C VAL A 210 -3.94 10.99 -16.33
N GLN A 211 -4.86 11.59 -15.60
CA GLN A 211 -5.26 11.07 -14.28
C GLN A 211 -5.73 9.62 -14.48
N PHE A 212 -5.09 8.68 -13.79
CA PHE A 212 -5.25 7.23 -13.82
C PHE A 212 -6.21 6.64 -14.89
N PRO A 213 -5.72 5.76 -15.77
CA PRO A 213 -6.28 5.49 -17.10
C PRO A 213 -7.52 4.58 -17.13
N LEU A 214 -8.29 4.47 -16.05
CA LEU A 214 -9.47 3.59 -16.02
C LEU A 214 -10.53 4.02 -17.03
N GLU A 215 -10.73 5.31 -17.21
CA GLU A 215 -11.64 5.84 -18.23
C GLU A 215 -11.17 5.51 -19.66
N ARG A 216 -9.85 5.58 -19.90
CA ARG A 216 -9.26 5.14 -21.18
C ARG A 216 -9.40 3.64 -21.38
N ARG A 217 -9.22 2.85 -20.30
CA ARG A 217 -9.43 1.40 -20.36
C ARG A 217 -10.88 1.07 -20.62
N TYR A 218 -11.83 1.75 -19.99
CA TYR A 218 -13.23 1.59 -20.31
C TYR A 218 -13.49 1.86 -21.81
N ALA A 219 -12.98 2.98 -22.33
CA ALA A 219 -13.13 3.32 -23.73
C ALA A 219 -12.50 2.30 -24.69
N ARG A 220 -11.35 1.72 -24.34
CA ARG A 220 -10.60 0.77 -25.16
C ARG A 220 -11.12 -0.66 -25.00
N ASP A 221 -11.21 -1.14 -23.76
CA ASP A 221 -11.35 -2.55 -23.43
C ASP A 221 -12.82 -2.96 -23.22
N VAL A 222 -13.71 -2.01 -22.87
CA VAL A 222 -15.15 -2.25 -22.72
C VAL A 222 -15.90 -1.74 -23.95
N GLU A 223 -15.82 -0.46 -24.24
CA GLU A 223 -16.63 0.16 -25.30
C GLU A 223 -16.17 -0.24 -26.71
N ARG A 224 -14.94 0.14 -27.08
CA ARG A 224 -14.43 -0.06 -28.45
C ARG A 224 -14.19 -1.53 -28.79
N ALA A 225 -13.62 -2.29 -27.84
CA ALA A 225 -13.31 -3.69 -28.06
C ALA A 225 -14.56 -4.51 -28.35
N HIS A 226 -15.70 -4.14 -27.77
CA HIS A 226 -16.97 -4.85 -27.93
C HIS A 226 -17.97 -4.17 -28.86
N GLY A 227 -17.57 -3.09 -29.54
CA GLY A 227 -18.41 -2.41 -30.53
C GLY A 227 -19.62 -1.69 -29.95
N LEU A 228 -19.54 -1.27 -28.68
CA LEU A 228 -20.58 -0.45 -28.07
C LEU A 228 -20.59 0.96 -28.68
N PRO A 229 -21.72 1.68 -28.61
CA PRO A 229 -21.77 3.08 -29.05
C PRO A 229 -20.75 3.91 -28.27
N LYS A 230 -20.25 4.98 -28.89
CA LYS A 230 -19.33 5.89 -28.21
C LYS A 230 -20.08 6.76 -27.20
N ALA A 231 -19.73 6.68 -25.94
CA ALA A 231 -20.25 7.56 -24.89
C ALA A 231 -19.69 8.98 -25.02
N GLN A 232 -20.43 9.97 -24.56
CA GLN A 232 -19.93 11.31 -24.28
C GLN A 232 -19.09 11.26 -23.00
N ARG A 233 -17.92 11.91 -22.99
CA ARG A 233 -16.96 11.89 -21.88
C ARG A 233 -17.05 13.16 -21.06
N GLN A 234 -16.92 13.04 -19.73
CA GLN A 234 -16.82 14.16 -18.78
C GLN A 234 -17.94 15.21 -19.00
N VAL A 235 -19.17 14.71 -19.10
CA VAL A 235 -20.32 15.58 -19.38
C VAL A 235 -20.69 16.35 -18.12
N ARG A 236 -20.63 17.68 -18.21
CA ARG A 236 -21.04 18.56 -17.12
C ARG A 236 -22.54 18.42 -16.84
N SER A 237 -22.89 18.15 -15.60
CA SER A 237 -24.26 18.03 -15.13
C SER A 237 -24.42 18.86 -13.87
N THR A 238 -25.57 19.55 -13.75
CA THR A 238 -25.88 20.37 -12.58
C THR A 238 -27.12 19.82 -11.90
N ILE A 239 -27.00 19.46 -10.63
CA ILE A 239 -28.13 19.05 -9.79
C ILE A 239 -28.27 20.05 -8.64
N GLY A 240 -29.30 20.84 -8.66
CA GLY A 240 -29.46 21.96 -7.74
C GLY A 240 -28.34 22.99 -7.92
N ARG A 241 -27.60 23.32 -6.86
CA ARG A 241 -26.48 24.28 -6.90
C ARG A 241 -25.10 23.63 -7.10
N ARG A 242 -25.02 22.31 -7.32
CA ARG A 242 -23.73 21.60 -7.42
C ARG A 242 -23.51 21.12 -8.84
N THR A 243 -22.33 21.44 -9.37
CA THR A 243 -21.83 20.90 -10.64
C THR A 243 -21.06 19.61 -10.39
N HIS A 244 -21.28 18.61 -11.21
CA HIS A 244 -20.54 17.36 -11.27
C HIS A 244 -20.35 16.94 -12.71
N TYR A 245 -19.45 16.00 -12.97
CA TYR A 245 -19.17 15.48 -14.29
C TYR A 245 -19.57 14.01 -14.33
N LYS A 246 -20.17 13.59 -15.44
CA LYS A 246 -20.49 12.20 -15.76
C LYS A 246 -19.38 11.65 -16.62
N ASP A 247 -18.72 10.56 -16.19
CA ASP A 247 -17.53 10.05 -16.88
C ASP A 247 -17.85 9.56 -18.28
N ASN A 248 -18.90 8.74 -18.43
CA ASN A 248 -19.30 8.16 -19.70
C ASN A 248 -20.82 8.18 -19.83
N LEU A 249 -21.36 9.12 -20.55
CA LEU A 249 -22.81 9.29 -20.76
C LEU A 249 -23.24 8.78 -22.13
N TYR A 250 -24.15 7.83 -22.16
CA TYR A 250 -24.91 7.40 -23.32
C TYR A 250 -26.27 8.10 -23.31
N GLU A 251 -26.26 9.40 -23.61
CA GLU A 251 -27.40 10.30 -23.44
C GLU A 251 -28.65 9.78 -24.14
N LYS A 252 -28.54 9.36 -25.41
CA LYS A 252 -29.63 8.80 -26.21
C LYS A 252 -30.34 7.62 -25.53
N TYR A 253 -29.64 6.90 -24.67
CA TYR A 253 -30.12 5.68 -24.04
C TYR A 253 -30.36 5.83 -22.55
N GLY A 254 -30.16 7.03 -21.99
CA GLY A 254 -30.34 7.26 -20.57
C GLY A 254 -29.42 6.43 -19.65
N ILE A 255 -28.20 6.15 -20.10
CA ILE A 255 -27.23 5.33 -19.36
C ILE A 255 -25.98 6.14 -19.08
N CYS A 256 -25.52 6.11 -17.84
CA CYS A 256 -24.25 6.66 -17.40
C CYS A 256 -23.37 5.54 -16.83
N VAL A 257 -22.07 5.54 -17.18
CA VAL A 257 -21.08 4.68 -16.55
C VAL A 257 -20.05 5.57 -15.88
N GLU A 258 -20.05 5.55 -14.55
CA GLU A 258 -19.09 6.22 -13.68
C GLU A 258 -17.93 5.24 -13.42
N ILE A 259 -16.71 5.74 -13.50
CA ILE A 259 -15.50 4.94 -13.26
C ILE A 259 -14.95 5.36 -11.89
N ASP A 260 -15.31 4.57 -10.88
CA ASP A 260 -14.84 4.84 -9.53
C ASP A 260 -13.40 4.31 -9.38
N GLY A 261 -12.47 5.20 -9.09
CA GLY A 261 -11.19 4.80 -8.54
C GLY A 261 -11.38 4.15 -7.16
N PRO A 262 -10.41 3.41 -6.64
CA PRO A 262 -10.51 2.85 -5.29
C PRO A 262 -10.53 3.99 -4.29
N THR A 263 -11.72 4.44 -3.99
CA THR A 263 -11.98 5.38 -2.90
C THR A 263 -11.94 4.60 -1.60
N TYR A 264 -11.02 4.93 -0.72
CA TYR A 264 -11.14 4.58 0.69
C TYR A 264 -12.44 5.23 1.19
N HIS A 265 -13.45 4.39 1.33
CA HIS A 265 -14.82 4.78 1.64
C HIS A 265 -14.87 5.44 3.03
N ARG A 266 -15.02 6.76 3.05
CA ARG A 266 -15.76 7.36 4.14
C ARG A 266 -17.24 7.06 3.86
N ALA A 267 -17.91 6.41 4.80
CA ALA A 267 -19.33 6.01 4.69
C ALA A 267 -20.25 7.15 4.17
N GLU A 268 -19.94 8.40 4.56
CA GLU A 268 -20.64 9.59 4.07
C GLU A 268 -20.53 9.84 2.56
N ARG A 269 -19.41 9.46 1.92
CA ARG A 269 -19.24 9.64 0.47
C ARG A 269 -20.09 8.62 -0.30
N VAL A 270 -20.12 7.38 0.18
CA VAL A 270 -20.95 6.32 -0.41
C VAL A 270 -22.44 6.69 -0.38
N GLN A 271 -22.92 7.25 0.73
CA GLN A 271 -24.33 7.68 0.83
C GLN A 271 -24.63 8.83 -0.14
N LYS A 272 -23.76 9.84 -0.22
CA LYS A 272 -23.95 10.97 -1.15
C LYS A 272 -23.97 10.53 -2.62
N ASP A 273 -23.18 9.53 -2.97
CA ASP A 273 -23.13 8.96 -4.33
C ASP A 273 -24.42 8.20 -4.65
N LYS A 274 -24.93 7.38 -3.73
CA LYS A 274 -26.23 6.71 -3.87
C LYS A 274 -27.37 7.70 -4.05
N ASP A 275 -27.41 8.77 -3.24
CA ASP A 275 -28.43 9.80 -3.33
C ASP A 275 -28.38 10.57 -4.66
N ARG A 276 -27.18 10.74 -5.23
CA ARG A 276 -26.97 11.33 -6.54
C ARG A 276 -27.51 10.43 -7.66
N ASP A 277 -27.18 9.14 -7.62
CA ASP A 277 -27.63 8.18 -8.64
C ASP A 277 -29.14 8.01 -8.61
N ASN A 278 -29.76 7.93 -7.42
CA ASN A 278 -31.21 7.88 -7.26
C ASN A 278 -31.87 9.15 -7.82
N ARG A 279 -31.30 10.33 -7.59
CA ARG A 279 -31.81 11.58 -8.17
C ARG A 279 -31.68 11.63 -9.69
N ASN A 280 -30.54 11.20 -10.25
CA ASN A 280 -30.35 11.13 -11.70
C ASN A 280 -31.38 10.21 -12.34
N LEU A 281 -31.68 9.07 -11.73
CA LEU A 281 -32.71 8.16 -12.21
C LEU A 281 -34.11 8.78 -12.12
N ALA A 282 -34.47 9.39 -10.97
CA ALA A 282 -35.79 9.94 -10.74
C ALA A 282 -36.07 11.18 -11.58
N THR A 283 -35.10 12.05 -11.82
CA THR A 283 -35.32 13.36 -12.50
C THR A 283 -34.98 13.34 -13.98
N ALA A 284 -34.02 12.54 -14.41
CA ALA A 284 -33.55 12.51 -15.78
C ALA A 284 -33.67 11.13 -16.46
N GLY A 285 -34.21 10.13 -15.75
CA GLY A 285 -34.29 8.76 -16.27
C GLY A 285 -32.91 8.12 -16.56
N ILE A 286 -31.83 8.65 -15.99
CA ILE A 286 -30.49 8.18 -16.26
C ILE A 286 -30.12 7.09 -15.25
N GLN A 287 -29.96 5.87 -15.74
CA GLN A 287 -29.44 4.74 -14.97
C GLN A 287 -27.91 4.81 -14.90
N THR A 288 -27.36 4.82 -13.68
CA THR A 288 -25.91 4.89 -13.47
C THR A 288 -25.34 3.52 -13.09
N TYR A 289 -24.32 3.08 -13.82
CA TYR A 289 -23.44 1.97 -13.46
C TYR A 289 -22.16 2.51 -12.84
N ARG A 290 -21.70 1.89 -11.74
CA ARG A 290 -20.42 2.21 -11.13
C ARG A 290 -19.46 1.07 -11.35
N PHE A 291 -18.38 1.33 -12.06
CA PHE A 291 -17.35 0.35 -12.38
C PHE A 291 -16.05 0.71 -11.68
N GLY A 292 -15.57 -0.24 -10.88
CA GLY A 292 -14.22 -0.18 -10.31
C GLY A 292 -13.15 -0.70 -11.30
N PRO A 293 -11.88 -0.69 -10.86
CA PRO A 293 -10.75 -1.14 -11.69
C PRO A 293 -10.94 -2.53 -12.30
N VAL A 294 -11.40 -3.51 -11.52
CA VAL A 294 -11.63 -4.89 -11.99
C VAL A 294 -12.64 -4.94 -13.16
N ASN A 295 -13.68 -4.11 -13.12
CA ASN A 295 -14.70 -4.06 -14.14
C ASN A 295 -14.16 -3.63 -15.51
N VAL A 296 -13.15 -2.75 -15.52
CA VAL A 296 -12.57 -2.24 -16.78
C VAL A 296 -11.28 -2.97 -17.20
N THR A 297 -10.81 -3.92 -16.37
CA THR A 297 -9.61 -4.72 -16.65
C THR A 297 -9.92 -6.21 -16.79
N GLU A 298 -9.99 -6.95 -15.69
CA GLU A 298 -10.18 -8.40 -15.68
C GLU A 298 -11.56 -8.80 -16.20
N ARG A 299 -12.60 -8.06 -15.77
CA ARG A 299 -14.01 -8.30 -16.12
C ARG A 299 -14.54 -7.38 -17.23
N ALA A 300 -13.66 -6.84 -18.07
CA ALA A 300 -14.08 -5.92 -19.13
C ALA A 300 -15.15 -6.52 -20.08
N CYS A 301 -15.09 -7.83 -20.36
CA CYS A 301 -16.09 -8.52 -21.17
C CYS A 301 -17.44 -8.61 -20.46
N GLU A 302 -17.47 -8.94 -19.17
CA GLU A 302 -18.70 -8.99 -18.37
C GLU A 302 -19.34 -7.59 -18.28
N SER A 303 -18.54 -6.59 -18.05
CA SER A 303 -18.99 -5.18 -18.03
C SER A 303 -19.53 -4.74 -19.37
N ALA A 304 -18.90 -5.14 -20.47
CA ALA A 304 -19.38 -4.85 -21.81
C ALA A 304 -20.72 -5.55 -22.10
N ALA A 305 -20.90 -6.79 -21.67
CA ALA A 305 -22.17 -7.51 -21.80
C ALA A 305 -23.31 -6.79 -21.05
N MET A 306 -23.02 -6.38 -19.78
CA MET A 306 -23.98 -5.66 -18.94
C MET A 306 -24.40 -4.33 -19.56
N VAL A 307 -23.44 -3.53 -20.04
CA VAL A 307 -23.72 -2.23 -20.69
C VAL A 307 -24.46 -2.44 -22.00
N ALA A 308 -24.05 -3.44 -22.84
CA ALA A 308 -24.71 -3.75 -24.10
C ALA A 308 -26.19 -4.12 -23.90
N GLU A 309 -26.48 -4.96 -22.91
CA GLU A 309 -27.84 -5.36 -22.58
C GLU A 309 -28.71 -4.17 -22.16
N SER A 310 -28.19 -3.30 -21.31
CA SER A 310 -28.89 -2.07 -20.92
C SER A 310 -29.11 -1.11 -22.09
N LEU A 311 -28.11 -0.93 -22.95
CA LEU A 311 -28.24 -0.10 -24.16
C LEU A 311 -29.34 -0.67 -25.10
N ARG A 312 -29.41 -2.00 -25.26
CA ARG A 312 -30.42 -2.66 -26.10
C ARG A 312 -31.82 -2.49 -25.53
N ARG A 313 -32.01 -2.66 -24.21
CA ARG A 313 -33.29 -2.41 -23.52
C ARG A 313 -33.75 -0.96 -23.72
N ASN A 314 -32.80 -0.04 -23.82
CA ASN A 314 -33.10 1.37 -24.04
C ASN A 314 -33.02 1.79 -25.54
N GLY A 315 -33.20 0.84 -26.46
CA GLY A 315 -33.42 1.12 -27.88
C GLY A 315 -32.16 1.14 -28.78
N TRP A 316 -31.00 0.71 -28.28
CA TRP A 316 -29.86 0.47 -29.14
C TRP A 316 -30.07 -0.76 -30.04
N LYS A 317 -30.03 -0.53 -31.37
CA LYS A 317 -30.27 -1.58 -32.38
C LYS A 317 -28.98 -2.30 -32.81
N GLY A 318 -27.81 -1.86 -32.34
CA GLY A 318 -26.54 -2.50 -32.66
C GLY A 318 -26.34 -3.84 -31.94
N GLN A 319 -25.34 -4.59 -32.41
CA GLN A 319 -24.94 -5.86 -31.83
C GLN A 319 -23.53 -5.71 -31.19
N PRO A 320 -23.35 -6.12 -29.93
CA PRO A 320 -22.02 -6.18 -29.37
C PRO A 320 -21.23 -7.32 -30.05
N ARG A 321 -19.91 -7.18 -30.11
CA ARG A 321 -19.02 -8.17 -30.72
C ARG A 321 -18.02 -8.74 -29.70
N PRO A 322 -17.52 -9.97 -29.89
CA PRO A 322 -16.46 -10.49 -29.04
C PRO A 322 -15.16 -9.71 -29.26
N CYS A 323 -14.40 -9.48 -28.19
CA CYS A 323 -13.05 -8.92 -28.29
C CYS A 323 -12.03 -10.06 -28.54
N ARG A 324 -10.74 -9.70 -28.65
CA ARG A 324 -9.64 -10.66 -28.89
C ARG A 324 -9.20 -11.43 -27.62
N ARG A 325 -9.81 -11.19 -26.47
CA ARG A 325 -9.45 -11.89 -25.23
C ARG A 325 -9.91 -13.36 -25.30
N PRO A 326 -9.05 -14.32 -24.87
CA PRO A 326 -9.48 -15.71 -24.73
C PRO A 326 -10.71 -15.81 -23.82
N GLY A 327 -11.72 -16.61 -24.21
CA GLY A 327 -12.93 -16.81 -23.40
C GLY A 327 -13.97 -15.69 -23.47
N CYS A 328 -13.81 -14.67 -24.31
CA CYS A 328 -14.83 -13.65 -24.48
C CYS A 328 -16.08 -14.24 -25.14
N THR A 329 -17.24 -14.14 -24.46
CA THR A 329 -18.55 -14.61 -24.92
C THR A 329 -19.49 -13.49 -25.36
N VAL A 330 -19.07 -12.21 -25.31
CA VAL A 330 -19.90 -11.06 -25.67
C VAL A 330 -20.31 -11.16 -27.14
N GLY A 331 -21.61 -11.08 -27.40
CA GLY A 331 -22.16 -11.16 -28.76
C GLY A 331 -22.08 -12.54 -29.42
N ARG A 332 -21.73 -13.57 -28.68
CA ARG A 332 -21.92 -14.96 -29.11
C ARG A 332 -23.30 -15.40 -28.63
N ALA A 333 -24.23 -15.59 -29.57
CA ALA A 333 -25.54 -16.16 -29.29
C ALA A 333 -25.40 -17.67 -29.04
#